data_0742a16e61c28293b89be5400be3e26a
#
_entry.id   0742a16e61c28293b89be5400be3e26a
#
_cell.length_a   1.000
_cell.length_b   1.000
_cell.length_c   1.000
_cell.angle_alpha   90.00
_cell.angle_beta   90.00
_cell.angle_gamma   90.00
#
_symmetry.space_group_name_H-M   'P 1'
#
loop_
_entity.id
_entity.type
_entity.pdbx_description
1 polymer ?
#
loop_
_entity_poly.entity_id
_entity_poly.type
_entity_poly.pdbx_seq_one_letter_code
_entity_poly.pdbx_strand_id
1 'polypeptide(L)'
;MTASTMVTEGAAPAAAPATRTTRRRRLPFSAWHLLLAPLSLCFALPLVWLVLSSFMTNAEINRFPPALWPKGIDFGGYRYVLGNAMFPRWFANSCIVSTVAVGSNLVLGALGGYAFARMRFRGSRALLALMLATMVIPFQLTMIPTFLVMKWLGLIDTLGALIVPSLVTPFAVFLFRQFFLGLPREMEEAAWIDGCSRLRVLFSIVAPLARPALATVAVLTFLATWNDLSWPLIAINHDTQYTLQLGLTTFQGQHHTQWAAVMAGNVITVLPVLLAFLFAQRTFIQSLTSSGLKG
;
A
#
# COMPACT_ATOMS: atom_id res chain seq x y z
N MET A 1 83.49 21.79 39.35
CA MET A 1 82.21 22.52 39.30
C MET A 1 81.19 21.55 38.73
N THR A 2 80.40 20.88 39.56
CA THR A 2 79.44 19.84 39.24
C THR A 2 78.03 20.45 39.38
N ALA A 3 77.31 20.53 38.26
CA ALA A 3 75.91 20.93 38.21
C ALA A 3 75.04 19.71 38.40
N SER A 4 74.28 19.68 39.48
CA SER A 4 73.27 18.66 39.85
C SER A 4 71.98 19.00 39.10
N THR A 5 71.50 18.15 38.21
CA THR A 5 70.22 18.22 37.57
C THR A 5 69.16 17.55 38.49
N MET A 6 68.28 18.36 39.06
CA MET A 6 67.09 17.84 39.76
C MET A 6 66.06 17.31 38.74
N VAL A 7 65.73 16.05 38.87
CA VAL A 7 64.61 15.40 38.16
C VAL A 7 63.35 15.73 38.92
N THR A 8 62.45 16.51 38.36
CA THR A 8 61.10 16.75 38.87
C THR A 8 60.22 15.58 38.51
N GLU A 9 59.80 14.86 39.53
CA GLU A 9 58.85 13.76 39.51
C GLU A 9 57.46 14.30 39.11
N GLY A 10 57.02 13.89 37.88
CA GLY A 10 55.72 14.30 37.34
C GLY A 10 54.56 13.64 38.08
N ALA A 11 53.76 14.42 38.76
CA ALA A 11 52.52 13.98 39.39
C ALA A 11 51.53 13.42 38.31
N ALA A 12 51.06 12.20 38.53
CA ALA A 12 50.04 11.55 37.70
C ALA A 12 48.72 12.36 37.73
N PRO A 13 48.03 12.56 36.61
CA PRO A 13 46.76 13.27 36.60
C PRO A 13 45.70 12.49 37.38
N ALA A 14 45.05 13.16 38.32
CA ALA A 14 43.94 12.64 39.09
C ALA A 14 42.82 12.14 38.19
N ALA A 15 42.40 10.88 38.37
CA ALA A 15 41.29 10.28 37.63
C ALA A 15 40.01 11.09 37.88
N ALA A 16 39.42 11.61 36.80
CA ALA A 16 38.13 12.28 36.81
C ALA A 16 37.03 11.35 37.36
N PRO A 17 36.13 11.86 38.22
CA PRO A 17 35.07 11.03 38.80
C PRO A 17 34.15 10.51 37.68
N ALA A 18 34.00 9.19 37.61
CA ALA A 18 33.07 8.54 36.70
C ALA A 18 31.64 9.04 36.95
N THR A 19 31.14 9.85 36.05
CA THR A 19 29.74 10.29 36.09
C THR A 19 28.85 9.05 35.93
N ARG A 20 28.28 8.57 37.03
CA ARG A 20 27.22 7.56 37.03
C ARG A 20 26.04 8.12 36.24
N THR A 21 25.96 7.75 34.96
CA THR A 21 24.75 7.94 34.15
C THR A 21 23.66 7.09 34.80
N THR A 22 22.83 7.72 35.61
CA THR A 22 21.58 7.12 36.10
C THR A 22 20.74 6.75 34.89
N ARG A 23 20.74 5.46 34.51
CA ARG A 23 19.87 4.89 33.52
C ARG A 23 18.43 5.09 33.97
N ARG A 24 17.83 6.23 33.61
CA ARG A 24 16.41 6.48 33.83
C ARG A 24 15.66 5.30 33.24
N ARG A 25 15.11 4.44 34.10
CA ARG A 25 14.11 3.43 33.69
C ARG A 25 12.97 4.23 33.05
N ARG A 26 12.97 4.28 31.71
CA ARG A 26 11.82 4.81 30.96
C ARG A 26 10.67 3.89 31.31
N LEU A 27 9.69 4.40 32.02
CA LEU A 27 8.42 3.71 32.21
C LEU A 27 7.91 3.32 30.82
N PRO A 28 7.40 2.09 30.62
CA PRO A 28 6.88 1.61 29.32
C PRO A 28 5.68 2.44 28.84
N PHE A 29 5.11 3.28 29.71
CA PHE A 29 3.99 4.15 29.43
C PHE A 29 4.42 5.62 29.39
N SER A 30 4.33 6.22 28.20
CA SER A 30 4.39 7.68 28.03
C SER A 30 2.97 8.25 28.17
N ALA A 31 2.83 9.50 28.60
CA ALA A 31 1.55 10.21 28.68
C ALA A 31 0.77 10.18 27.33
N TRP A 32 1.49 10.08 26.21
CA TRP A 32 0.91 9.91 24.89
C TRP A 32 0.06 8.64 24.73
N HIS A 33 0.33 7.57 25.48
CA HIS A 33 -0.47 6.35 25.42
C HIS A 33 -1.89 6.56 25.96
N LEU A 34 -2.08 7.49 26.90
CA LEU A 34 -3.40 7.86 27.40
C LEU A 34 -4.29 8.52 26.34
N LEU A 35 -3.68 9.21 25.37
CA LEU A 35 -4.39 9.81 24.25
C LEU A 35 -4.51 8.84 23.06
N LEU A 36 -3.41 8.15 22.74
CA LEU A 36 -3.35 7.29 21.55
C LEU A 36 -4.17 6.00 21.69
N ALA A 37 -4.25 5.42 22.91
CA ALA A 37 -5.00 4.19 23.12
C ALA A 37 -6.52 4.37 22.90
N PRO A 38 -7.22 5.36 23.52
CA PRO A 38 -8.63 5.57 23.23
C PRO A 38 -8.88 6.00 21.79
N LEU A 39 -7.98 6.78 21.19
CA LEU A 39 -8.08 7.15 19.78
C LEU A 39 -7.97 5.91 18.87
N SER A 40 -7.01 5.03 19.11
CA SER A 40 -6.84 3.77 18.37
C SER A 40 -8.06 2.86 18.54
N LEU A 41 -8.62 2.80 19.75
CA LEU A 41 -9.83 2.03 20.02
C LEU A 41 -11.02 2.59 19.22
N CYS A 42 -11.16 3.91 19.18
CA CYS A 42 -12.21 4.58 18.39
C CYS A 42 -12.12 4.23 16.89
N PHE A 43 -10.92 4.23 16.32
CA PHE A 43 -10.70 3.83 14.93
C PHE A 43 -10.88 2.31 14.69
N ALA A 44 -10.68 1.48 15.72
CA ALA A 44 -10.93 0.04 15.63
C ALA A 44 -12.41 -0.33 15.73
N LEU A 45 -13.24 0.52 16.36
CA LEU A 45 -14.67 0.22 16.58
C LEU A 45 -15.42 -0.19 15.32
N PRO A 46 -15.31 0.51 14.16
CA PRO A 46 -16.02 0.10 12.94
C PRO A 46 -15.60 -1.29 12.46
N LEU A 47 -14.31 -1.63 12.56
CA LEU A 47 -13.79 -2.94 12.16
C LEU A 47 -14.29 -4.04 13.14
N VAL A 48 -14.26 -3.76 14.42
CA VAL A 48 -14.80 -4.67 15.44
C VAL A 48 -16.29 -4.90 15.19
N TRP A 49 -17.04 -3.83 14.92
CA TRP A 49 -18.48 -3.96 14.64
C TRP A 49 -18.74 -4.73 13.34
N LEU A 50 -17.93 -4.52 12.29
CA LEU A 50 -18.00 -5.30 11.06
C LEU A 50 -17.83 -6.81 11.34
N VAL A 51 -16.79 -7.16 12.13
CA VAL A 51 -16.54 -8.56 12.50
C VAL A 51 -17.68 -9.13 13.36
N LEU A 52 -18.16 -8.38 14.34
CA LEU A 52 -19.30 -8.82 15.17
C LEU A 52 -20.58 -9.00 14.33
N SER A 53 -20.87 -8.05 13.44
CA SER A 53 -22.04 -8.10 12.57
C SER A 53 -22.00 -9.26 11.57
N SER A 54 -20.81 -9.73 11.19
CA SER A 54 -20.67 -10.90 10.30
C SER A 54 -21.14 -12.22 10.94
N PHE A 55 -21.30 -12.26 12.26
CA PHE A 55 -21.84 -13.38 13.01
C PHE A 55 -23.30 -13.16 13.46
N MET A 56 -23.95 -12.09 12.99
CA MET A 56 -25.35 -11.80 13.28
C MET A 56 -26.27 -12.37 12.19
N THR A 57 -27.51 -12.64 12.56
CA THR A 57 -28.59 -12.96 11.61
C THR A 57 -29.06 -11.71 10.87
N ASN A 58 -29.66 -11.85 9.68
CA ASN A 58 -30.29 -10.73 8.98
C ASN A 58 -31.30 -9.96 9.82
N ALA A 59 -32.06 -10.67 10.68
CA ALA A 59 -33.07 -10.07 11.58
C ALA A 59 -32.41 -9.18 12.65
N GLU A 60 -31.24 -9.57 13.18
CA GLU A 60 -30.51 -8.79 14.17
C GLU A 60 -29.87 -7.53 13.54
N ILE A 61 -29.32 -7.65 12.34
CA ILE A 61 -28.69 -6.51 11.63
C ILE A 61 -29.73 -5.47 11.22
N ASN A 62 -30.93 -5.92 10.76
CA ASN A 62 -32.00 -5.03 10.31
C ASN A 62 -32.87 -4.49 11.46
N ARG A 63 -32.60 -4.87 12.69
CA ARG A 63 -33.39 -4.39 13.86
C ARG A 63 -33.08 -2.91 14.10
N PHE A 64 -34.13 -2.18 14.48
CA PHE A 64 -33.99 -0.79 14.96
C PHE A 64 -34.37 -0.72 16.46
N PRO A 65 -33.51 -0.17 17.34
CA PRO A 65 -32.12 0.24 17.08
C PRO A 65 -31.22 -0.94 16.73
N PRO A 66 -30.09 -0.69 15.95
CA PRO A 66 -29.18 -1.75 15.56
C PRO A 66 -28.61 -2.51 16.77
N ALA A 67 -28.48 -3.81 16.67
CA ALA A 67 -27.80 -4.61 17.68
C ALA A 67 -26.29 -4.32 17.64
N LEU A 68 -25.70 -4.00 18.80
CA LEU A 68 -24.23 -3.79 18.90
C LEU A 68 -23.48 -5.11 19.07
N TRP A 69 -24.16 -6.13 19.60
CA TRP A 69 -23.59 -7.45 19.89
C TRP A 69 -24.50 -8.56 19.37
N PRO A 70 -23.92 -9.64 18.79
CA PRO A 70 -24.70 -10.80 18.39
C PRO A 70 -25.32 -11.49 19.63
N LYS A 71 -26.55 -11.96 19.55
CA LYS A 71 -27.19 -12.79 20.57
C LYS A 71 -26.60 -14.20 20.63
N GLY A 72 -26.03 -14.66 19.53
CA GLY A 72 -25.35 -15.92 19.36
C GLY A 72 -24.45 -15.86 18.14
N ILE A 73 -23.54 -16.83 17.98
CA ILE A 73 -22.66 -16.90 16.83
C ILE A 73 -23.40 -17.60 15.69
N ASP A 74 -23.79 -16.84 14.65
CA ASP A 74 -24.41 -17.39 13.44
C ASP A 74 -23.42 -17.35 12.27
N PHE A 75 -23.14 -18.50 11.66
CA PHE A 75 -22.31 -18.64 10.47
C PHE A 75 -23.14 -18.62 9.17
N GLY A 76 -24.42 -18.27 9.23
CA GLY A 76 -25.33 -18.24 8.07
C GLY A 76 -24.78 -17.36 6.94
N GLY A 77 -24.26 -16.16 7.26
CA GLY A 77 -23.63 -15.26 6.30
C GLY A 77 -22.43 -15.89 5.60
N TYR A 78 -21.52 -16.50 6.36
CA TYR A 78 -20.35 -17.19 5.80
C TYR A 78 -20.73 -18.39 4.93
N ARG A 79 -21.70 -19.20 5.37
CA ARG A 79 -22.21 -20.34 4.59
C ARG A 79 -22.83 -19.87 3.28
N TYR A 80 -23.56 -18.77 3.29
CA TYR A 80 -24.15 -18.18 2.09
C TYR A 80 -23.09 -17.71 1.11
N VAL A 81 -22.07 -16.96 1.57
CA VAL A 81 -20.97 -16.44 0.74
C VAL A 81 -20.13 -17.58 0.17
N LEU A 82 -19.67 -18.50 1.02
CA LEU A 82 -18.78 -19.60 0.60
C LEU A 82 -19.52 -20.67 -0.19
N GLY A 83 -20.85 -20.80 -0.01
CA GLY A 83 -21.71 -21.67 -0.81
C GLY A 83 -22.04 -21.11 -2.20
N ASN A 84 -21.75 -19.84 -2.48
CA ASN A 84 -21.92 -19.27 -3.81
C ASN A 84 -20.84 -19.80 -4.75
N ALA A 85 -21.22 -20.49 -5.82
CA ALA A 85 -20.30 -21.11 -6.76
C ALA A 85 -19.38 -20.11 -7.48
N MET A 86 -19.80 -18.83 -7.59
CA MET A 86 -18.99 -17.78 -8.26
C MET A 86 -18.01 -17.10 -7.32
N PHE A 87 -18.19 -17.18 -5.99
CA PHE A 87 -17.34 -16.47 -5.02
C PHE A 87 -15.84 -16.80 -5.15
N PRO A 88 -15.41 -18.07 -5.27
CA PRO A 88 -13.99 -18.37 -5.47
C PRO A 88 -13.43 -17.73 -6.75
N ARG A 89 -14.25 -17.66 -7.81
CA ARG A 89 -13.87 -17.05 -9.08
C ARG A 89 -13.71 -15.53 -8.95
N TRP A 90 -14.64 -14.85 -8.27
CA TRP A 90 -14.54 -13.42 -7.99
C TRP A 90 -13.27 -13.08 -7.18
N PHE A 91 -12.98 -13.91 -6.19
CA PHE A 91 -11.76 -13.77 -5.40
C PHE A 91 -10.51 -13.95 -6.27
N ALA A 92 -10.46 -15.00 -7.09
CA ALA A 92 -9.36 -15.25 -8.01
C ALA A 92 -9.19 -14.12 -9.04
N ASN A 93 -10.29 -13.59 -9.61
CA ASN A 93 -10.26 -12.47 -10.53
C ASN A 93 -9.64 -11.23 -9.88
N SER A 94 -10.05 -10.89 -8.63
CA SER A 94 -9.44 -9.79 -7.87
C SER A 94 -7.96 -10.01 -7.61
N CYS A 95 -7.55 -11.23 -7.26
CA CYS A 95 -6.13 -11.56 -7.10
C CYS A 95 -5.36 -11.37 -8.40
N ILE A 96 -5.88 -11.83 -9.54
CA ILE A 96 -5.24 -11.68 -10.84
C ILE A 96 -5.09 -10.21 -11.20
N VAL A 97 -6.18 -9.43 -11.18
CA VAL A 97 -6.18 -8.01 -11.53
C VAL A 97 -5.20 -7.25 -10.65
N SER A 98 -5.28 -7.43 -9.33
CA SER A 98 -4.42 -6.70 -8.39
C SER A 98 -2.95 -7.10 -8.52
N THR A 99 -2.65 -8.39 -8.69
CA THR A 99 -1.27 -8.87 -8.83
C THR A 99 -0.64 -8.36 -10.12
N VAL A 100 -1.36 -8.42 -11.24
CA VAL A 100 -0.86 -7.90 -12.53
C VAL A 100 -0.68 -6.39 -12.47
N ALA A 101 -1.65 -5.65 -11.90
CA ALA A 101 -1.54 -4.20 -11.74
C ALA A 101 -0.34 -3.82 -10.85
N VAL A 102 -0.13 -4.50 -9.72
CA VAL A 102 1.03 -4.27 -8.85
C VAL A 102 2.33 -4.56 -9.59
N GLY A 103 2.45 -5.75 -10.19
CA GLY A 103 3.67 -6.15 -10.90
C GLY A 103 4.01 -5.20 -12.04
N SER A 104 3.02 -4.81 -12.84
CA SER A 104 3.22 -3.88 -13.95
C SER A 104 3.60 -2.47 -13.47
N ASN A 105 2.97 -1.95 -12.42
CA ASN A 105 3.34 -0.65 -11.85
C ASN A 105 4.74 -0.66 -11.23
N LEU A 106 5.16 -1.76 -10.61
CA LEU A 106 6.53 -1.89 -10.11
C LEU A 106 7.56 -1.87 -11.25
N VAL A 107 7.29 -2.55 -12.34
CA VAL A 107 8.22 -2.63 -13.49
C VAL A 107 8.13 -1.37 -14.36
N LEU A 108 6.95 -1.06 -14.90
CA LEU A 108 6.75 0.05 -15.83
C LEU A 108 6.88 1.40 -15.13
N GLY A 109 6.40 1.51 -13.88
CA GLY A 109 6.56 2.69 -13.04
C GLY A 109 8.03 2.96 -12.73
N ALA A 110 8.81 1.92 -12.39
CA ALA A 110 10.24 2.07 -12.14
C ALA A 110 11.01 2.45 -13.42
N LEU A 111 10.69 1.83 -14.56
CA LEU A 111 11.27 2.19 -15.85
C LEU A 111 10.99 3.65 -16.22
N GLY A 112 9.73 4.08 -16.12
CA GLY A 112 9.31 5.46 -16.37
C GLY A 112 9.96 6.44 -15.39
N GLY A 113 9.91 6.12 -14.09
CA GLY A 113 10.54 6.91 -13.04
C GLY A 113 12.05 7.09 -13.24
N TYR A 114 12.73 6.01 -13.62
CA TYR A 114 14.18 6.04 -13.93
C TYR A 114 14.47 6.88 -15.17
N ALA A 115 13.68 6.73 -16.23
CA ALA A 115 13.83 7.54 -17.43
C ALA A 115 13.70 9.04 -17.11
N PHE A 116 12.67 9.44 -16.38
CA PHE A 116 12.49 10.86 -15.99
C PHE A 116 13.48 11.37 -14.94
N ALA A 117 14.10 10.50 -14.14
CA ALA A 117 15.08 10.89 -13.13
C ALA A 117 16.49 11.00 -13.68
N ARG A 118 16.89 10.10 -14.59
CA ARG A 118 18.29 9.88 -15.00
C ARG A 118 18.58 10.17 -16.47
N MET A 119 17.57 10.06 -17.33
CA MET A 119 17.76 10.23 -18.76
C MET A 119 17.44 11.66 -19.20
N ARG A 120 18.27 12.22 -20.09
CA ARG A 120 18.01 13.49 -20.76
C ARG A 120 17.47 13.20 -22.16
N PHE A 121 16.21 13.53 -22.39
CA PHE A 121 15.59 13.43 -23.71
C PHE A 121 14.74 14.67 -24.01
N ARG A 122 14.55 14.96 -25.30
CA ARG A 122 13.78 16.13 -25.75
C ARG A 122 12.32 15.98 -25.30
N GLY A 123 11.76 17.03 -24.71
CA GLY A 123 10.36 17.02 -24.27
C GLY A 123 10.12 16.38 -22.88
N SER A 124 11.16 15.88 -22.19
CA SER A 124 10.99 15.22 -20.87
C SER A 124 10.23 16.06 -19.84
N ARG A 125 10.48 17.39 -19.81
CA ARG A 125 9.76 18.30 -18.90
C ARG A 125 8.28 18.44 -19.25
N ALA A 126 7.95 18.58 -20.53
CA ALA A 126 6.57 18.71 -21.00
C ALA A 126 5.80 17.41 -20.77
N LEU A 127 6.39 16.25 -21.09
CA LEU A 127 5.78 14.93 -20.82
C LEU A 127 5.56 14.69 -19.34
N LEU A 128 6.53 15.06 -18.48
CA LEU A 128 6.37 14.95 -17.04
C LEU A 128 5.24 15.87 -16.55
N ALA A 129 5.19 17.12 -17.01
CA ALA A 129 4.12 18.06 -16.64
C ALA A 129 2.76 17.55 -17.10
N LEU A 130 2.64 17.02 -18.32
CA LEU A 130 1.41 16.42 -18.82
C LEU A 130 0.98 15.23 -17.97
N MET A 131 1.91 14.31 -17.65
CA MET A 131 1.64 13.16 -16.79
C MET A 131 1.16 13.59 -15.40
N LEU A 132 1.79 14.61 -14.80
CA LEU A 132 1.36 15.14 -13.50
C LEU A 132 -0.02 15.82 -13.59
N ALA A 133 -0.30 16.51 -14.69
CA ALA A 133 -1.62 17.13 -14.93
C ALA A 133 -2.74 16.07 -14.96
N THR A 134 -2.48 14.86 -15.49
CA THR A 134 -3.49 13.79 -15.48
C THR A 134 -3.85 13.30 -14.07
N MET A 135 -2.96 13.46 -13.08
CA MET A 135 -3.26 13.06 -11.69
C MET A 135 -4.31 13.97 -11.01
N VAL A 136 -4.50 15.18 -11.52
CA VAL A 136 -5.50 16.12 -11.00
C VAL A 136 -6.91 15.78 -11.51
N ILE A 137 -7.00 15.06 -12.63
CA ILE A 137 -8.28 14.68 -13.24
C ILE A 137 -8.86 13.49 -12.48
N PRO A 138 -10.04 13.64 -11.85
CA PRO A 138 -10.71 12.50 -11.20
C PRO A 138 -11.00 11.38 -12.21
N PHE A 139 -10.73 10.14 -11.83
CA PHE A 139 -10.96 8.99 -12.71
C PHE A 139 -12.40 8.91 -13.20
N GLN A 140 -13.38 9.30 -12.39
CA GLN A 140 -14.79 9.32 -12.74
C GLN A 140 -15.09 10.15 -14.01
N LEU A 141 -14.35 11.22 -14.26
CA LEU A 141 -14.49 12.02 -15.50
C LEU A 141 -13.91 11.30 -16.72
N THR A 142 -12.93 10.43 -16.52
CA THR A 142 -12.28 9.67 -17.60
C THR A 142 -12.90 8.30 -17.83
N MET A 143 -13.86 7.87 -17.01
CA MET A 143 -14.47 6.54 -17.10
C MET A 143 -15.13 6.30 -18.46
N ILE A 144 -15.92 7.26 -18.98
CA ILE A 144 -16.59 7.12 -20.28
C ILE A 144 -15.59 7.05 -21.43
N PRO A 145 -14.63 7.97 -21.58
CA PRO A 145 -13.56 7.83 -22.57
C PRO A 145 -12.80 6.49 -22.45
N THR A 146 -12.46 6.05 -21.23
CA THR A 146 -11.78 4.77 -21.00
C THR A 146 -12.64 3.60 -21.46
N PHE A 147 -13.96 3.62 -21.18
CA PHE A 147 -14.88 2.60 -21.64
C PHE A 147 -14.91 2.51 -23.17
N LEU A 148 -14.96 3.66 -23.88
CA LEU A 148 -14.95 3.70 -25.34
C LEU A 148 -13.65 3.12 -25.91
N VAL A 149 -12.50 3.41 -25.30
CA VAL A 149 -11.20 2.84 -25.69
C VAL A 149 -11.19 1.33 -25.46
N MET A 150 -11.61 0.85 -24.28
CA MET A 150 -11.67 -0.59 -23.99
C MET A 150 -12.66 -1.32 -24.90
N LYS A 151 -13.78 -0.70 -25.23
CA LYS A 151 -14.75 -1.23 -26.21
C LYS A 151 -14.13 -1.34 -27.61
N TRP A 152 -13.42 -0.31 -28.04
CA TRP A 152 -12.72 -0.32 -29.34
C TRP A 152 -11.65 -1.40 -29.40
N LEU A 153 -10.95 -1.67 -28.28
CA LEU A 153 -9.98 -2.75 -28.16
C LEU A 153 -10.62 -4.15 -28.03
N GLY A 154 -11.96 -4.26 -27.94
CA GLY A 154 -12.65 -5.52 -27.73
C GLY A 154 -12.44 -6.16 -26.35
N LEU A 155 -12.05 -5.37 -25.36
CA LEU A 155 -11.70 -5.85 -24.02
C LEU A 155 -12.85 -5.78 -23.00
N ILE A 156 -13.95 -5.07 -23.32
CA ILE A 156 -15.11 -4.98 -22.42
C ILE A 156 -15.58 -6.39 -22.05
N ASP A 157 -15.99 -6.55 -20.79
CA ASP A 157 -16.44 -7.81 -20.21
C ASP A 157 -15.35 -8.90 -20.14
N THR A 158 -14.10 -8.48 -20.01
CA THR A 158 -12.95 -9.33 -19.73
C THR A 158 -12.10 -8.73 -18.60
N LEU A 159 -11.27 -9.55 -17.94
CA LEU A 159 -10.29 -9.04 -16.96
C LEU A 159 -9.28 -8.05 -17.61
N GLY A 160 -9.09 -8.14 -18.94
CA GLY A 160 -8.27 -7.20 -19.70
C GLY A 160 -8.76 -5.76 -19.60
N ALA A 161 -10.11 -5.54 -19.57
CA ALA A 161 -10.67 -4.21 -19.37
C ALA A 161 -10.28 -3.59 -18.02
N LEU A 162 -10.06 -4.41 -16.98
CA LEU A 162 -9.66 -3.96 -15.65
C LEU A 162 -8.15 -3.78 -15.53
N ILE A 163 -7.39 -4.64 -16.19
CA ILE A 163 -5.92 -4.68 -16.12
C ILE A 163 -5.29 -3.55 -16.96
N VAL A 164 -5.72 -3.40 -18.23
CA VAL A 164 -5.04 -2.49 -19.17
C VAL A 164 -4.97 -1.03 -18.69
N PRO A 165 -6.05 -0.42 -18.17
CA PRO A 165 -5.99 0.96 -17.64
C PRO A 165 -5.11 1.09 -16.40
N SER A 166 -4.89 0.00 -15.66
CA SER A 166 -4.13 -0.01 -14.41
C SER A 166 -2.66 -0.44 -14.55
N LEU A 167 -2.20 -0.77 -15.79
CA LEU A 167 -0.84 -1.28 -16.04
C LEU A 167 0.26 -0.34 -15.57
N VAL A 168 0.08 0.96 -15.72
CA VAL A 168 1.01 1.98 -15.22
C VAL A 168 0.24 3.22 -14.78
N THR A 169 0.50 3.66 -13.55
CA THR A 169 -0.13 4.86 -13.01
C THR A 169 0.87 6.02 -13.02
N PRO A 170 0.43 7.26 -13.32
CA PRO A 170 1.28 8.45 -13.19
C PRO A 170 1.88 8.59 -11.80
N PHE A 171 1.14 8.20 -10.77
CA PHE A 171 1.60 8.19 -9.38
C PHE A 171 2.83 7.28 -9.17
N ALA A 172 2.81 6.05 -9.70
CA ALA A 172 3.95 5.14 -9.58
C ALA A 172 5.21 5.71 -10.24
N VAL A 173 5.07 6.23 -11.47
CA VAL A 173 6.19 6.87 -12.20
C VAL A 173 6.73 8.08 -11.41
N PHE A 174 5.85 8.93 -10.90
CA PHE A 174 6.23 10.10 -10.12
C PHE A 174 6.96 9.72 -8.84
N LEU A 175 6.43 8.76 -8.06
CA LEU A 175 7.02 8.35 -6.81
C LEU A 175 8.41 7.75 -7.02
N PHE A 176 8.57 6.86 -7.99
CA PHE A 176 9.88 6.30 -8.33
C PHE A 176 10.86 7.38 -8.79
N ARG A 177 10.41 8.31 -9.63
CA ARG A 177 11.25 9.44 -10.05
C ARG A 177 11.75 10.24 -8.85
N GLN A 178 10.87 10.62 -7.92
CA GLN A 178 11.26 11.39 -6.74
C GLN A 178 12.28 10.64 -5.88
N PHE A 179 12.05 9.34 -5.69
CA PHE A 179 12.97 8.51 -4.92
C PHE A 179 14.33 8.39 -5.61
N PHE A 180 14.35 8.11 -6.91
CA PHE A 180 15.60 7.96 -7.66
C PHE A 180 16.40 9.26 -7.75
N LEU A 181 15.75 10.42 -7.78
CA LEU A 181 16.45 11.71 -7.71
C LEU A 181 17.21 11.91 -6.40
N GLY A 182 16.75 11.31 -5.31
CA GLY A 182 17.40 11.34 -3.99
C GLY A 182 18.59 10.39 -3.84
N LEU A 183 18.82 9.48 -4.79
CA LEU A 183 19.95 8.54 -4.73
C LEU A 183 21.22 9.17 -5.32
N PRO A 184 22.41 8.92 -4.72
CA PRO A 184 23.70 9.34 -5.28
C PRO A 184 23.94 8.75 -6.67
N ARG A 185 24.43 9.57 -7.60
CA ARG A 185 24.73 9.13 -8.98
C ARG A 185 26.00 8.32 -9.10
N GLU A 186 26.90 8.52 -8.19
CA GLU A 186 28.24 7.89 -8.16
C GLU A 186 28.14 6.36 -8.17
N MET A 187 27.08 5.81 -7.55
CA MET A 187 26.83 4.37 -7.55
C MET A 187 26.48 3.82 -8.95
N GLU A 188 25.74 4.62 -9.74
CA GLU A 188 25.35 4.24 -11.09
C GLU A 188 26.53 4.42 -12.05
N GLU A 189 27.32 5.48 -11.87
CA GLU A 189 28.52 5.79 -12.66
C GLU A 189 29.60 4.72 -12.47
N ALA A 190 29.83 4.27 -11.25
CA ALA A 190 30.74 3.15 -10.96
C ALA A 190 30.32 1.89 -11.72
N ALA A 191 29.02 1.54 -11.67
CA ALA A 191 28.50 0.36 -12.37
C ALA A 191 28.60 0.49 -13.91
N TRP A 192 28.50 1.69 -14.46
CA TRP A 192 28.69 1.90 -15.91
C TRP A 192 30.16 1.75 -16.31
N ILE A 193 31.10 2.16 -15.45
CA ILE A 193 32.54 1.92 -15.64
C ILE A 193 32.82 0.42 -15.66
N ASP A 194 32.13 -0.35 -14.82
CA ASP A 194 32.19 -1.82 -14.78
C ASP A 194 31.45 -2.49 -15.95
N GLY A 195 30.95 -1.72 -16.93
CA GLY A 195 30.28 -2.24 -18.13
C GLY A 195 28.83 -2.64 -17.96
N CYS A 196 28.17 -2.29 -16.84
CA CYS A 196 26.76 -2.61 -16.64
C CYS A 196 25.85 -1.79 -17.57
N SER A 197 24.87 -2.44 -18.19
CA SER A 197 23.81 -1.77 -18.94
C SER A 197 22.88 -0.99 -18.01
N ARG A 198 22.19 0.04 -18.53
CA ARG A 198 21.24 0.86 -17.74
C ARG A 198 20.12 0.05 -17.08
N LEU A 199 19.58 -0.95 -17.77
CA LEU A 199 18.56 -1.83 -17.20
C LEU A 199 19.14 -2.68 -16.05
N ARG A 200 20.37 -3.17 -16.21
CA ARG A 200 21.04 -3.91 -15.15
C ARG A 200 21.29 -3.02 -13.93
N VAL A 201 21.74 -1.78 -14.13
CA VAL A 201 21.89 -0.80 -13.05
C VAL A 201 20.57 -0.55 -12.35
N LEU A 202 19.48 -0.33 -13.11
CA LEU A 202 18.15 -0.10 -12.53
C LEU A 202 17.71 -1.28 -11.65
N PHE A 203 17.72 -2.51 -12.15
CA PHE A 203 17.14 -3.64 -11.43
C PHE A 203 18.09 -4.24 -10.38
N SER A 204 19.42 -4.15 -10.56
CA SER A 204 20.38 -4.74 -9.64
C SER A 204 20.92 -3.78 -8.57
N ILE A 205 20.83 -2.46 -8.79
CA ILE A 205 21.39 -1.45 -7.87
C ILE A 205 20.29 -0.50 -7.39
N VAL A 206 19.66 0.23 -8.32
CA VAL A 206 18.76 1.33 -7.99
C VAL A 206 17.44 0.82 -7.36
N ALA A 207 16.81 -0.18 -7.95
CA ALA A 207 15.54 -0.74 -7.43
C ALA A 207 15.68 -1.39 -6.04
N PRO A 208 16.74 -2.18 -5.73
CA PRO A 208 16.95 -2.68 -4.38
C PRO A 208 17.14 -1.58 -3.32
N LEU A 209 17.77 -0.45 -3.68
CA LEU A 209 17.89 0.71 -2.79
C LEU A 209 16.55 1.43 -2.60
N ALA A 210 15.66 1.33 -3.58
CA ALA A 210 14.34 1.94 -3.58
C ALA A 210 13.25 1.04 -2.94
N ARG A 211 13.62 0.05 -2.11
CA ARG A 211 12.65 -0.82 -1.41
C ARG A 211 11.48 -0.08 -0.75
N PRO A 212 11.68 1.07 -0.08
CA PRO A 212 10.56 1.82 0.49
C PRO A 212 9.58 2.33 -0.57
N ALA A 213 10.07 2.83 -1.70
CA ALA A 213 9.22 3.27 -2.82
C ALA A 213 8.50 2.09 -3.48
N LEU A 214 9.21 0.96 -3.68
CA LEU A 214 8.61 -0.28 -4.19
C LEU A 214 7.45 -0.74 -3.31
N ALA A 215 7.65 -0.79 -1.99
CA ALA A 215 6.61 -1.19 -1.05
C ALA A 215 5.42 -0.21 -1.08
N THR A 216 5.68 1.09 -1.16
CA THR A 216 4.63 2.11 -1.23
C THR A 216 3.79 1.97 -2.50
N VAL A 217 4.43 1.86 -3.67
CA VAL A 217 3.73 1.64 -4.95
C VAL A 217 2.94 0.33 -4.90
N ALA A 218 3.54 -0.76 -4.42
CA ALA A 218 2.87 -2.05 -4.35
C ALA A 218 1.59 -1.99 -3.50
N VAL A 219 1.68 -1.44 -2.28
CA VAL A 219 0.52 -1.38 -1.37
C VAL A 219 -0.56 -0.45 -1.92
N LEU A 220 -0.20 0.75 -2.39
CA LEU A 220 -1.19 1.70 -2.87
C LEU A 220 -1.87 1.21 -4.16
N THR A 221 -1.12 0.59 -5.08
CA THR A 221 -1.70 -0.03 -6.28
C THR A 221 -2.60 -1.21 -5.91
N PHE A 222 -2.16 -2.07 -4.98
CA PHE A 222 -2.98 -3.17 -4.49
C PHE A 222 -4.29 -2.66 -3.89
N LEU A 223 -4.24 -1.69 -2.98
CA LEU A 223 -5.43 -1.10 -2.35
C LEU A 223 -6.37 -0.47 -3.38
N ALA A 224 -5.83 0.25 -4.35
CA ALA A 224 -6.63 0.90 -5.39
C ALA A 224 -7.37 -0.13 -6.25
N THR A 225 -6.70 -1.19 -6.69
CA THR A 225 -7.30 -2.21 -7.58
C THR A 225 -8.15 -3.24 -6.84
N TRP A 226 -7.76 -3.60 -5.59
CA TRP A 226 -8.51 -4.55 -4.77
C TRP A 226 -9.88 -4.01 -4.32
N ASN A 227 -9.95 -2.71 -3.99
CA ASN A 227 -11.17 -2.06 -3.53
C ASN A 227 -11.97 -1.38 -4.65
N ASP A 228 -11.52 -1.48 -5.90
CA ASP A 228 -12.24 -0.83 -6.99
C ASP A 228 -13.57 -1.55 -7.28
N LEU A 229 -14.63 -0.79 -7.16
CA LEU A 229 -15.98 -1.17 -7.54
C LEU A 229 -16.45 -0.41 -8.78
N SER A 230 -16.05 0.87 -8.88
CA SER A 230 -16.64 1.80 -9.84
C SER A 230 -16.34 1.42 -11.28
N TRP A 231 -15.11 1.07 -11.57
CA TRP A 231 -14.72 0.69 -12.93
C TRP A 231 -15.23 -0.71 -13.31
N PRO A 232 -15.06 -1.76 -12.49
CA PRO A 232 -15.67 -3.07 -12.76
C PRO A 232 -17.17 -3.03 -13.02
N LEU A 233 -17.92 -2.19 -12.28
CA LEU A 233 -19.37 -2.04 -12.43
C LEU A 233 -19.79 -1.58 -13.84
N ILE A 234 -18.92 -0.82 -14.52
CA ILE A 234 -19.19 -0.29 -15.88
C ILE A 234 -18.61 -1.21 -16.95
N ALA A 235 -17.44 -1.81 -16.67
CA ALA A 235 -16.68 -2.54 -17.67
C ALA A 235 -17.05 -4.03 -17.79
N ILE A 236 -17.68 -4.61 -16.78
CA ILE A 236 -17.94 -6.06 -16.68
C ILE A 236 -19.45 -6.30 -16.52
N ASN A 237 -19.98 -7.20 -17.36
CA ASN A 237 -21.40 -7.58 -17.36
C ASN A 237 -21.62 -9.02 -16.89
N HIS A 238 -20.75 -9.97 -17.28
CA HIS A 238 -20.89 -11.37 -16.92
C HIS A 238 -20.31 -11.65 -15.53
N ASP A 239 -21.06 -12.36 -14.70
CA ASP A 239 -20.71 -12.71 -13.33
C ASP A 239 -19.40 -13.50 -13.21
N THR A 240 -19.06 -14.28 -14.23
CA THR A 240 -17.81 -15.03 -14.30
C THR A 240 -16.56 -14.14 -14.37
N GLN A 241 -16.71 -12.86 -14.73
CA GLN A 241 -15.62 -11.87 -14.82
C GLN A 241 -15.62 -10.87 -13.66
N TYR A 242 -16.60 -10.96 -12.75
CA TYR A 242 -16.67 -10.04 -11.62
C TYR A 242 -15.42 -10.10 -10.76
N THR A 243 -15.02 -8.93 -10.26
CA THR A 243 -14.10 -8.83 -9.12
C THR A 243 -14.85 -9.14 -7.82
N LEU A 244 -14.13 -9.36 -6.74
CA LEU A 244 -14.72 -9.64 -5.44
C LEU A 244 -15.65 -8.50 -4.98
N GLN A 245 -15.23 -7.24 -5.12
CA GLN A 245 -16.03 -6.07 -4.76
C GLN A 245 -17.33 -6.01 -5.57
N LEU A 246 -17.25 -6.22 -6.89
CA LEU A 246 -18.43 -6.23 -7.75
C LEU A 246 -19.33 -7.43 -7.41
N GLY A 247 -18.76 -8.62 -7.21
CA GLY A 247 -19.52 -9.82 -6.84
C GLY A 247 -20.29 -9.67 -5.53
N LEU A 248 -19.71 -9.00 -4.51
CA LEU A 248 -20.39 -8.75 -3.24
C LEU A 248 -21.63 -7.87 -3.38
N THR A 249 -21.72 -7.02 -4.41
CA THR A 249 -22.94 -6.23 -4.66
C THR A 249 -24.15 -7.08 -5.02
N THR A 250 -23.93 -8.29 -5.55
CA THR A 250 -25.04 -9.20 -5.88
C THR A 250 -25.81 -9.69 -4.66
N PHE A 251 -25.20 -9.62 -3.46
CA PHE A 251 -25.87 -9.92 -2.20
C PHE A 251 -26.77 -8.77 -1.71
N GLN A 252 -26.68 -7.60 -2.34
CA GLN A 252 -27.52 -6.43 -2.11
C GLN A 252 -28.65 -6.40 -3.16
N GLY A 253 -29.67 -7.21 -2.95
CA GLY A 253 -30.83 -7.23 -3.85
C GLY A 253 -31.73 -5.99 -3.69
N GLN A 254 -32.48 -5.66 -4.76
CA GLN A 254 -33.39 -4.48 -4.75
C GLN A 254 -34.50 -4.57 -3.69
N HIS A 255 -34.95 -5.78 -3.34
CA HIS A 255 -36.02 -6.00 -2.39
C HIS A 255 -35.57 -6.71 -1.11
N HIS A 256 -34.43 -7.38 -1.13
CA HIS A 256 -33.92 -8.14 0.01
C HIS A 256 -32.39 -8.16 0.00
N THR A 257 -31.79 -7.41 0.90
CA THR A 257 -30.35 -7.45 1.11
C THR A 257 -29.99 -8.54 2.12
N GLN A 258 -29.10 -9.43 1.75
CA GLN A 258 -28.54 -10.45 2.63
C GLN A 258 -27.41 -9.83 3.47
N TRP A 259 -27.78 -8.96 4.43
CA TRP A 259 -26.79 -8.21 5.22
C TRP A 259 -25.77 -9.09 5.91
N ALA A 260 -26.18 -10.25 6.46
CA ALA A 260 -25.26 -11.20 7.06
C ALA A 260 -24.20 -11.69 6.05
N ALA A 261 -24.59 -11.94 4.80
CA ALA A 261 -23.67 -12.32 3.74
C ALA A 261 -22.76 -11.15 3.32
N VAL A 262 -23.32 -9.94 3.23
CA VAL A 262 -22.53 -8.71 2.92
C VAL A 262 -21.48 -8.49 4.00
N MET A 263 -21.82 -8.60 5.29
CA MET A 263 -20.87 -8.43 6.40
C MET A 263 -19.79 -9.52 6.38
N ALA A 264 -20.19 -10.79 6.21
CA ALA A 264 -19.25 -11.90 6.10
C ALA A 264 -18.30 -11.76 4.89
N GLY A 265 -18.84 -11.39 3.73
CA GLY A 265 -18.06 -11.12 2.51
C GLY A 265 -17.07 -9.98 2.71
N ASN A 266 -17.48 -8.88 3.35
CA ASN A 266 -16.58 -7.76 3.65
C ASN A 266 -15.45 -8.17 4.61
N VAL A 267 -15.72 -8.99 5.63
CA VAL A 267 -14.66 -9.53 6.51
C VAL A 267 -13.64 -10.32 5.71
N ILE A 268 -14.10 -11.21 4.81
CA ILE A 268 -13.18 -11.98 3.93
C ILE A 268 -12.38 -11.04 3.03
N THR A 269 -12.99 -9.99 2.49
CA THR A 269 -12.33 -9.00 1.62
C THR A 269 -11.28 -8.17 2.35
N VAL A 270 -11.47 -7.90 3.63
CA VAL A 270 -10.51 -7.14 4.45
C VAL A 270 -9.24 -7.95 4.76
N LEU A 271 -9.31 -9.29 4.82
CA LEU A 271 -8.16 -10.13 5.18
C LEU A 271 -6.93 -9.92 4.27
N PRO A 272 -7.02 -9.95 2.93
CA PRO A 272 -5.87 -9.68 2.06
C PRO A 272 -5.30 -8.26 2.24
N VAL A 273 -6.15 -7.27 2.53
CA VAL A 273 -5.73 -5.89 2.81
C VAL A 273 -4.91 -5.82 4.10
N LEU A 274 -5.38 -6.47 5.15
CA LEU A 274 -4.64 -6.57 6.42
C LEU A 274 -3.30 -7.29 6.24
N LEU A 275 -3.28 -8.39 5.49
CA LEU A 275 -2.04 -9.10 5.18
C LEU A 275 -1.06 -8.22 4.40
N ALA A 276 -1.51 -7.53 3.36
CA ALA A 276 -0.68 -6.60 2.59
C ALA A 276 -0.07 -5.52 3.50
N PHE A 277 -0.87 -4.95 4.41
CA PHE A 277 -0.41 -3.97 5.38
C PHE A 277 0.62 -4.55 6.36
N LEU A 278 0.37 -5.75 6.91
CA LEU A 278 1.30 -6.41 7.84
C LEU A 278 2.67 -6.69 7.21
N PHE A 279 2.72 -7.05 5.94
CA PHE A 279 3.99 -7.21 5.21
C PHE A 279 4.70 -5.88 4.95
N ALA A 280 3.95 -4.83 4.63
CA ALA A 280 4.51 -3.54 4.24
C ALA A 280 4.87 -2.64 5.44
N GLN A 281 4.24 -2.78 6.62
CA GLN A 281 4.38 -1.88 7.77
C GLN A 281 5.83 -1.65 8.19
N ARG A 282 6.68 -2.69 8.18
CA ARG A 282 8.10 -2.56 8.57
C ARG A 282 8.86 -1.60 7.65
N THR A 283 8.57 -1.65 6.35
CA THR A 283 9.23 -0.79 5.36
C THR A 283 8.75 0.66 5.47
N PHE A 284 7.48 0.88 5.81
CA PHE A 284 6.95 2.23 6.08
C PHE A 284 7.57 2.86 7.34
N ILE A 285 7.67 2.10 8.43
CA ILE A 285 8.24 2.60 9.69
C ILE A 285 9.71 3.00 9.49
N GLN A 286 10.49 2.20 8.76
CA GLN A 286 11.90 2.52 8.49
C GLN A 286 12.07 3.78 7.65
N SER A 287 11.19 4.07 6.71
CA SER A 287 11.26 5.29 5.89
C SER A 287 10.96 6.56 6.70
N LEU A 288 10.06 6.49 7.66
CA LEU A 288 9.72 7.62 8.53
C LEU A 288 10.86 7.93 9.53
N THR A 289 11.53 6.91 10.06
CA THR A 289 12.64 7.10 11.01
C THR A 289 13.89 7.66 10.33
N SER A 290 14.15 7.31 9.06
CA SER A 290 15.30 7.84 8.31
C SER A 290 15.13 9.30 7.88
N SER A 291 13.91 9.79 7.70
CA SER A 291 13.62 11.19 7.40
C SER A 291 13.64 12.09 8.63
N GLY A 292 13.35 11.55 9.82
CA GLY A 292 13.36 12.29 11.09
C GLY A 292 14.75 12.53 11.71
N LEU A 293 15.81 11.89 11.19
CA LEU A 293 17.18 12.06 11.69
C LEU A 293 18.02 13.08 10.90
N LYS A 294 17.41 13.78 9.93
CA LYS A 294 18.08 14.85 9.13
C LYS A 294 17.65 16.25 9.56
N GLY A 295 17.06 16.41 10.75
CA GLY A 295 16.77 17.70 11.38
C GLY A 295 17.70 18.01 12.53
#